data_5302238a46a39133e2ba107b5d521657
#
_entry.id   5302238a46a39133e2ba107b5d521657
#
_cell.length_a   1.000
_cell.length_b   1.000
_cell.length_c   1.000
_cell.angle_alpha   90.00
_cell.angle_beta   90.00
_cell.angle_gamma   90.00
#
_symmetry.space_group_name_H-M   'P 1'
#
loop_
_entity.id
_entity.type
_entity.pdbx_description
1 polymer ?
#
loop_
_entity_poly.entity_id
_entity_poly.type
_entity_poly.pdbx_seq_one_letter_code
_entity_poly.pdbx_strand_id
1 'polypeptide(L)'
;GSSLTIRKNADGSYAADLGIYKFTSVDNTAGSYDPQMNILHISGTADIGGTLAADVTADGTGRLIVTLTESPVSTGYLAAGAVFTFWPRVTGYPEYDEVLANICDLRLAGTQGTETEFSSDLLAVNDYYQTPGWLLRDLDGDGIPELLLGANWDEGHTVIFNIYRYSGTRAVRVVNGWNRNRWYLCTDGSLANEGSSSAFESSYSYYRYTSGELQHLETLLYLDDGSGGSPWCYSVTTDQYVNSGDFHSVTEAEATAVMDKYTHETLAFTPFVV
;
A
#
# COMPACT_ATOMS: atom_id res chain seq x y z
N GLY A 1 12.04 -14.58 -2.94
CA GLY A 1 10.78 -15.33 -3.12
C GLY A 1 10.76 -16.11 -4.42
N SER A 2 9.67 -16.80 -4.70
CA SER A 2 9.42 -17.36 -6.04
C SER A 2 9.11 -16.24 -7.03
N SER A 3 9.38 -16.44 -8.32
CA SER A 3 9.19 -15.41 -9.34
C SER A 3 8.62 -16.02 -10.63
N LEU A 4 7.80 -15.25 -11.31
CA LEU A 4 7.28 -15.55 -12.63
C LEU A 4 7.44 -14.32 -13.50
N THR A 5 8.09 -14.46 -14.66
CA THR A 5 8.16 -13.43 -15.68
C THR A 5 7.57 -13.99 -16.98
N ILE A 6 6.61 -13.31 -17.56
CA ILE A 6 6.00 -13.67 -18.83
C ILE A 6 6.27 -12.56 -19.83
N ARG A 7 6.82 -12.91 -20.99
CA ARG A 7 7.09 -11.99 -22.10
C ARG A 7 6.30 -12.42 -23.33
N LYS A 8 5.59 -11.49 -23.96
CA LYS A 8 4.99 -11.68 -25.27
C LYS A 8 5.97 -11.19 -26.34
N ASN A 9 6.37 -12.06 -27.23
CA ASN A 9 7.27 -11.76 -28.32
C ASN A 9 6.55 -11.00 -29.45
N ALA A 10 7.33 -10.39 -30.35
CA ALA A 10 6.77 -9.63 -31.48
C ALA A 10 5.98 -10.50 -32.48
N ASP A 11 6.29 -11.80 -32.56
CA ASP A 11 5.58 -12.80 -33.37
C ASP A 11 4.29 -13.33 -32.71
N GLY A 12 3.96 -12.86 -31.50
CA GLY A 12 2.79 -13.29 -30.74
C GLY A 12 3.01 -14.53 -29.87
N SER A 13 4.18 -15.17 -29.95
CA SER A 13 4.57 -16.25 -29.05
C SER A 13 4.87 -15.72 -27.64
N TYR A 14 5.01 -16.61 -26.67
CA TYR A 14 5.35 -16.25 -25.28
C TYR A 14 6.65 -16.91 -24.87
N ALA A 15 7.38 -16.24 -24.00
CA ALA A 15 8.50 -16.81 -23.26
C ALA A 15 8.27 -16.55 -21.77
N ALA A 16 8.70 -17.47 -20.92
CA ALA A 16 8.54 -17.35 -19.49
C ALA A 16 9.80 -17.78 -18.74
N ASP A 17 10.02 -17.10 -17.59
CA ASP A 17 10.96 -17.54 -16.56
C ASP A 17 10.13 -17.87 -15.32
N LEU A 18 10.31 -19.04 -14.74
CA LEU A 18 9.70 -19.44 -13.48
C LEU A 18 10.78 -19.85 -12.50
N GLY A 19 10.92 -19.10 -11.41
CA GLY A 19 11.79 -19.44 -10.30
C GLY A 19 10.98 -19.85 -9.07
N ILE A 20 11.31 -21.02 -8.50
CA ILE A 20 10.70 -21.50 -7.27
C ILE A 20 11.76 -21.43 -6.16
N TYR A 21 11.54 -20.52 -5.21
CA TYR A 21 12.51 -20.12 -4.20
C TYR A 21 13.19 -21.31 -3.50
N LYS A 22 14.54 -21.32 -3.51
CA LYS A 22 15.42 -22.35 -2.93
C LYS A 22 15.31 -23.76 -3.55
N PHE A 23 14.55 -23.92 -4.64
CA PHE A 23 14.35 -25.25 -5.21
C PHE A 23 14.83 -25.36 -6.65
N THR A 24 14.25 -24.63 -7.59
CA THR A 24 14.57 -24.77 -9.02
C THR A 24 14.10 -23.55 -9.82
N SER A 25 14.63 -23.42 -11.03
CA SER A 25 14.16 -22.45 -12.03
C SER A 25 14.16 -23.03 -13.44
N VAL A 26 13.35 -22.44 -14.30
CA VAL A 26 13.46 -22.52 -15.76
C VAL A 26 13.51 -21.12 -16.32
N ASP A 27 14.42 -20.86 -17.23
CA ASP A 27 14.65 -19.56 -17.81
C ASP A 27 14.39 -19.58 -19.31
N ASN A 28 13.83 -18.51 -19.84
CA ASN A 28 13.54 -18.28 -21.25
C ASN A 28 12.86 -19.48 -21.93
N THR A 29 11.94 -20.11 -21.23
CA THR A 29 11.21 -21.27 -21.75
C THR A 29 10.09 -20.82 -22.68
N ALA A 30 9.84 -21.60 -23.75
CA ALA A 30 8.74 -21.31 -24.67
C ALA A 30 7.38 -21.48 -23.98
N GLY A 31 6.49 -20.52 -24.20
CA GLY A 31 5.10 -20.57 -23.73
C GLY A 31 4.12 -20.74 -24.90
N SER A 32 3.15 -21.65 -24.74
CA SER A 32 2.04 -21.86 -25.66
C SER A 32 0.73 -21.43 -25.01
N TYR A 33 0.09 -20.39 -25.55
CA TYR A 33 -1.17 -19.87 -25.02
C TYR A 33 -2.36 -20.52 -25.72
N ASP A 34 -3.25 -21.13 -24.92
CA ASP A 34 -4.56 -21.62 -25.36
C ASP A 34 -5.63 -20.54 -25.07
N PRO A 35 -6.16 -19.86 -26.10
CA PRO A 35 -7.17 -18.82 -25.92
C PRO A 35 -8.56 -19.33 -25.56
N GLN A 36 -8.85 -20.63 -25.77
CA GLN A 36 -10.15 -21.21 -25.42
C GLN A 36 -10.23 -21.52 -23.93
N MET A 37 -9.14 -22.01 -23.38
CA MET A 37 -9.02 -22.35 -21.97
C MET A 37 -8.48 -21.16 -21.12
N ASN A 38 -7.95 -20.12 -21.77
CA ASN A 38 -7.22 -19.02 -21.13
C ASN A 38 -6.03 -19.51 -20.28
N ILE A 39 -5.25 -20.45 -20.83
CA ILE A 39 -4.11 -21.06 -20.16
C ILE A 39 -2.85 -20.79 -20.97
N LEU A 40 -1.79 -20.35 -20.28
CA LEU A 40 -0.43 -20.33 -20.83
C LEU A 40 0.32 -21.58 -20.32
N HIS A 41 0.63 -22.49 -21.23
CA HIS A 41 1.47 -23.66 -20.95
C HIS A 41 2.93 -23.29 -21.09
N ILE A 42 3.74 -23.54 -20.07
CA ILE A 42 5.19 -23.35 -20.10
C ILE A 42 5.88 -24.68 -19.82
N SER A 43 6.99 -24.96 -20.50
CA SER A 43 7.78 -26.16 -20.28
C SER A 43 9.24 -25.95 -20.66
N GLY A 44 10.15 -26.30 -19.80
CA GLY A 44 11.58 -26.14 -20.02
C GLY A 44 12.43 -27.11 -19.19
N THR A 45 13.74 -27.07 -19.43
CA THR A 45 14.69 -27.81 -18.61
C THR A 45 14.99 -27.06 -17.33
N ALA A 46 14.76 -27.71 -16.21
CA ALA A 46 15.06 -27.10 -14.89
C ALA A 46 16.57 -27.01 -14.66
N ASP A 47 17.01 -26.02 -13.88
CA ASP A 47 18.42 -25.84 -13.49
C ASP A 47 19.01 -27.05 -12.74
N ILE A 48 18.15 -27.77 -12.00
CA ILE A 48 18.50 -29.02 -11.32
C ILE A 48 18.45 -30.27 -12.25
N GLY A 49 18.15 -30.06 -13.53
CA GLY A 49 17.96 -31.14 -14.53
C GLY A 49 16.54 -31.68 -14.54
N GLY A 50 16.14 -32.27 -15.69
CA GLY A 50 14.79 -32.78 -15.93
C GLY A 50 13.83 -31.70 -16.44
N THR A 51 12.57 -32.07 -16.66
CA THR A 51 11.53 -31.16 -17.15
C THR A 51 10.79 -30.49 -15.98
N LEU A 52 10.64 -29.17 -16.06
CA LEU A 52 9.66 -28.43 -15.28
C LEU A 52 8.63 -27.84 -16.25
N ALA A 53 7.37 -28.21 -16.07
CA ALA A 53 6.26 -27.70 -16.86
C ALA A 53 5.15 -27.22 -15.94
N ALA A 54 4.46 -26.16 -16.37
CA ALA A 54 3.35 -25.56 -15.61
C ALA A 54 2.29 -24.95 -16.51
N ASP A 55 1.09 -24.89 -15.98
CA ASP A 55 -0.03 -24.14 -16.51
C ASP A 55 -0.19 -22.86 -15.72
N VAL A 56 -0.26 -21.73 -16.44
CA VAL A 56 -0.47 -20.41 -15.85
C VAL A 56 -1.85 -19.92 -16.25
N THR A 57 -2.68 -19.61 -15.27
CA THR A 57 -4.03 -19.07 -15.43
C THR A 57 -4.20 -17.78 -14.61
N ALA A 58 -5.20 -16.96 -14.98
CA ALA A 58 -5.63 -15.84 -14.15
C ALA A 58 -6.91 -16.23 -13.41
N ASP A 59 -6.99 -15.92 -12.11
CA ASP A 59 -8.16 -16.27 -11.27
C ASP A 59 -9.30 -15.26 -11.34
N GLY A 60 -9.19 -14.23 -12.21
CA GLY A 60 -10.18 -13.17 -12.35
C GLY A 60 -9.99 -12.00 -11.37
N THR A 61 -9.16 -12.13 -10.35
CA THR A 61 -8.80 -11.06 -9.41
C THR A 61 -7.54 -10.29 -9.82
N GLY A 62 -6.92 -10.67 -10.94
CA GLY A 62 -5.61 -10.15 -11.40
C GLY A 62 -4.43 -10.99 -10.94
N ARG A 63 -4.64 -11.95 -10.06
CA ARG A 63 -3.62 -12.89 -9.59
C ARG A 63 -3.39 -14.01 -10.60
N LEU A 64 -2.14 -14.38 -10.80
CA LEU A 64 -1.76 -15.52 -11.62
C LEU A 64 -1.61 -16.78 -10.75
N ILE A 65 -2.21 -17.87 -11.23
CA ILE A 65 -2.12 -19.21 -10.64
C ILE A 65 -1.21 -20.05 -11.52
N VAL A 66 -0.13 -20.58 -10.96
CA VAL A 66 0.81 -21.50 -11.62
C VAL A 66 0.63 -22.87 -11.03
N THR A 67 0.19 -23.82 -11.83
CA THR A 67 0.05 -25.24 -11.44
C THR A 67 1.12 -26.06 -12.15
N LEU A 68 2.01 -26.70 -11.41
CA LEU A 68 3.01 -27.60 -11.99
C LEU A 68 2.34 -28.81 -12.63
N THR A 69 2.57 -29.02 -13.92
CA THR A 69 2.08 -30.19 -14.68
C THR A 69 3.12 -31.29 -14.77
N GLU A 70 4.41 -30.89 -14.75
CA GLU A 70 5.55 -31.80 -14.69
C GLU A 70 6.65 -31.22 -13.82
N SER A 71 7.35 -32.06 -13.08
CA SER A 71 8.44 -31.64 -12.21
C SER A 71 9.54 -32.70 -12.15
N PRO A 72 10.82 -32.28 -12.11
CA PRO A 72 11.94 -33.19 -11.87
C PRO A 72 11.95 -33.77 -10.45
N VAL A 73 11.12 -33.23 -9.55
CA VAL A 73 10.98 -33.67 -8.16
C VAL A 73 9.60 -34.27 -7.96
N SER A 74 9.54 -35.48 -7.44
CA SER A 74 8.30 -36.24 -7.31
C SER A 74 7.57 -36.09 -5.99
N THR A 75 8.10 -35.29 -5.05
CA THR A 75 7.54 -35.15 -3.69
C THR A 75 7.55 -33.72 -3.19
N GLY A 76 6.63 -33.42 -2.27
CA GLY A 76 6.59 -32.12 -1.58
C GLY A 76 6.08 -30.98 -2.45
N TYR A 77 6.57 -29.79 -2.18
CA TYR A 77 6.12 -28.52 -2.79
C TYR A 77 6.41 -28.37 -4.28
N LEU A 78 7.19 -29.28 -4.85
CA LEU A 78 7.56 -29.28 -6.27
C LEU A 78 6.95 -30.41 -7.04
N ALA A 79 6.15 -31.27 -6.45
CA ALA A 79 5.49 -32.35 -7.18
C ALA A 79 4.52 -31.78 -8.24
N ALA A 80 4.28 -32.53 -9.28
CA ALA A 80 3.19 -32.23 -10.21
C ALA A 80 1.87 -32.05 -9.42
N GLY A 81 1.10 -31.01 -9.75
CA GLY A 81 -0.08 -30.59 -9.01
C GLY A 81 0.19 -29.51 -7.93
N ALA A 82 1.46 -29.19 -7.65
CA ALA A 82 1.76 -28.05 -6.76
C ALA A 82 1.31 -26.71 -7.38
N VAL A 83 0.76 -25.83 -6.55
CA VAL A 83 0.19 -24.55 -6.97
C VAL A 83 0.94 -23.41 -6.32
N PHE A 84 1.26 -22.40 -7.11
CA PHE A 84 1.86 -21.13 -6.70
C PHE A 84 1.01 -19.99 -7.18
N THR A 85 0.98 -18.90 -6.43
CA THR A 85 0.22 -17.70 -6.78
C THR A 85 1.15 -16.50 -6.86
N PHE A 86 0.91 -15.64 -7.86
CA PHE A 86 1.72 -14.46 -8.11
C PHE A 86 0.84 -13.24 -8.38
N TRP A 87 1.12 -12.15 -7.69
CA TRP A 87 0.58 -10.84 -8.04
C TRP A 87 1.46 -10.16 -9.08
N PRO A 88 0.88 -9.43 -10.05
CA PRO A 88 1.64 -8.62 -10.99
C PRO A 88 2.48 -7.57 -10.27
N ARG A 89 3.68 -7.33 -10.76
CA ARG A 89 4.50 -6.20 -10.35
C ARG A 89 4.08 -4.96 -11.14
N VAL A 90 3.69 -3.90 -10.44
CA VAL A 90 3.05 -2.71 -11.04
C VAL A 90 3.72 -1.40 -10.66
N THR A 91 4.53 -1.39 -9.58
CA THR A 91 5.12 -0.16 -9.06
C THR A 91 6.50 0.15 -9.66
N GLY A 92 7.20 -0.84 -10.18
CA GLY A 92 8.61 -0.77 -10.54
C GLY A 92 9.56 -0.95 -9.35
N TYR A 93 9.03 -1.08 -8.13
CA TYR A 93 9.76 -1.33 -6.89
C TYR A 93 9.28 -2.65 -6.30
N PRO A 94 10.09 -3.73 -6.38
CA PRO A 94 9.66 -5.05 -5.91
C PRO A 94 9.18 -5.08 -4.47
N GLU A 95 9.74 -4.25 -3.61
CA GLU A 95 9.40 -4.16 -2.20
C GLU A 95 8.03 -3.52 -1.97
N TYR A 96 7.62 -2.57 -2.82
CA TYR A 96 6.28 -2.01 -2.82
C TYR A 96 5.27 -3.01 -3.39
N ASP A 97 5.66 -3.75 -4.42
CA ASP A 97 4.81 -4.81 -4.97
C ASP A 97 4.54 -5.92 -3.93
N GLU A 98 5.49 -6.20 -3.02
CA GLU A 98 5.26 -7.12 -1.88
C GLU A 98 4.22 -6.57 -0.89
N VAL A 99 4.25 -5.26 -0.61
CA VAL A 99 3.21 -4.61 0.22
C VAL A 99 1.84 -4.71 -0.45
N LEU A 100 1.76 -4.43 -1.76
CA LEU A 100 0.51 -4.52 -2.53
C LEU A 100 -0.01 -5.96 -2.60
N ALA A 101 0.87 -6.93 -2.81
CA ALA A 101 0.49 -8.35 -2.81
C ALA A 101 -0.09 -8.77 -1.45
N ASN A 102 0.54 -8.36 -0.35
CA ASN A 102 0.06 -8.69 1.00
C ASN A 102 -1.34 -8.11 1.28
N ILE A 103 -1.57 -6.83 0.94
CA ILE A 103 -2.90 -6.24 1.16
C ILE A 103 -3.97 -6.90 0.27
N CYS A 104 -3.64 -7.25 -0.97
CA CYS A 104 -4.56 -7.96 -1.86
C CYS A 104 -4.89 -9.37 -1.33
N ASP A 105 -3.90 -10.12 -0.82
CA ASP A 105 -4.13 -11.44 -0.22
C ASP A 105 -5.02 -11.34 1.03
N LEU A 106 -4.81 -10.34 1.90
CA LEU A 106 -5.64 -10.10 3.07
C LEU A 106 -7.08 -9.74 2.70
N ARG A 107 -7.28 -8.93 1.67
CA ARG A 107 -8.61 -8.58 1.15
C ARG A 107 -9.32 -9.79 0.58
N LEU A 108 -8.65 -10.62 -0.23
CA LEU A 108 -9.20 -11.88 -0.75
C LEU A 108 -9.59 -12.84 0.36
N ALA A 109 -8.81 -12.91 1.43
CA ALA A 109 -9.11 -13.74 2.59
C ALA A 109 -10.28 -13.18 3.44
N GLY A 110 -10.80 -11.99 3.13
CA GLY A 110 -11.83 -11.32 3.94
C GLY A 110 -11.35 -10.94 5.33
N THR A 111 -10.03 -10.72 5.49
CA THR A 111 -9.43 -10.37 6.77
C THR A 111 -9.86 -8.97 7.17
N GLN A 112 -10.50 -8.84 8.33
CA GLN A 112 -10.96 -7.56 8.89
C GLN A 112 -10.22 -7.19 10.19
N GLY A 113 -9.11 -7.88 10.48
CA GLY A 113 -8.52 -7.88 11.80
C GLY A 113 -7.62 -6.68 12.11
N THR A 114 -7.58 -6.34 13.39
CA THR A 114 -6.63 -5.41 14.01
C THR A 114 -5.21 -5.99 14.13
N GLU A 115 -5.00 -7.22 13.71
CA GLU A 115 -3.73 -7.96 13.84
C GLU A 115 -2.81 -7.77 12.62
N THR A 116 -3.24 -6.98 11.64
CA THR A 116 -2.44 -6.69 10.45
C THR A 116 -1.75 -5.33 10.58
N GLU A 117 -0.74 -5.12 9.73
CA GLU A 117 -0.08 -3.82 9.62
C GLU A 117 -0.92 -2.75 8.88
N PHE A 118 -2.05 -3.16 8.30
CA PHE A 118 -2.93 -2.28 7.52
C PHE A 118 -4.18 -1.92 8.32
N SER A 119 -4.70 -0.72 8.08
CA SER A 119 -5.99 -0.30 8.60
C SER A 119 -7.11 -1.23 8.09
N SER A 120 -8.08 -1.54 8.97
CA SER A 120 -9.31 -2.23 8.56
C SER A 120 -10.04 -1.51 7.43
N ASP A 121 -9.90 -0.19 7.34
CA ASP A 121 -10.51 0.65 6.31
C ASP A 121 -9.92 0.42 4.91
N LEU A 122 -8.68 -0.09 4.83
CA LEU A 122 -8.07 -0.54 3.57
C LEU A 122 -8.45 -1.98 3.21
N LEU A 123 -8.71 -2.82 4.21
CA LEU A 123 -8.97 -4.24 4.01
C LEU A 123 -10.43 -4.54 3.67
N ALA A 124 -11.37 -3.79 4.23
CA ALA A 124 -12.79 -3.99 4.02
C ALA A 124 -13.36 -2.96 3.03
N VAL A 125 -14.34 -3.40 2.22
CA VAL A 125 -15.22 -2.46 1.53
C VAL A 125 -16.22 -1.93 2.57
N ASN A 126 -16.26 -0.63 2.76
CA ASN A 126 -17.21 0.01 3.67
C ASN A 126 -17.86 1.23 2.99
N ASP A 127 -18.96 1.72 3.57
CA ASP A 127 -19.72 2.84 3.01
C ASP A 127 -19.01 4.20 3.15
N TYR A 128 -17.99 4.28 4.03
CA TYR A 128 -17.26 5.52 4.30
C TYR A 128 -16.09 5.71 3.34
N TYR A 129 -15.32 4.65 3.07
CA TYR A 129 -14.10 4.72 2.29
C TYR A 129 -14.28 3.92 1.01
N GLN A 130 -14.52 4.66 -0.07
CA GLN A 130 -14.73 4.08 -1.38
C GLN A 130 -13.39 3.91 -2.10
N THR A 131 -13.32 2.88 -2.92
CA THR A 131 -12.18 2.65 -3.82
C THR A 131 -10.82 2.66 -3.11
N PRO A 132 -10.60 1.79 -2.10
CA PRO A 132 -9.27 1.65 -1.51
C PRO A 132 -8.24 1.28 -2.59
N GLY A 133 -7.06 1.91 -2.50
CA GLY A 133 -6.06 1.76 -3.55
C GLY A 133 -4.68 2.28 -3.14
N TRP A 134 -3.84 2.44 -4.14
CA TRP A 134 -2.46 2.86 -3.98
C TRP A 134 -2.07 3.96 -4.97
N LEU A 135 -1.03 4.71 -4.64
CA LEU A 135 -0.44 5.75 -5.46
C LEU A 135 1.06 5.84 -5.19
N LEU A 136 1.85 6.06 -6.22
CA LEU A 136 3.25 6.46 -6.08
C LEU A 136 3.38 7.98 -6.16
N ARG A 137 4.01 8.59 -5.17
CA ARG A 137 4.25 10.04 -5.12
C ARG A 137 5.59 10.33 -4.48
N ASP A 138 6.45 11.03 -5.19
CA ASP A 138 7.68 11.59 -4.62
C ASP A 138 7.31 12.77 -3.70
N LEU A 139 7.41 12.55 -2.39
CA LEU A 139 6.96 13.50 -1.36
C LEU A 139 8.05 14.50 -0.96
N ASP A 140 9.32 14.14 -1.10
CA ASP A 140 10.46 14.99 -0.70
C ASP A 140 11.35 15.46 -1.85
N GLY A 141 11.03 15.06 -3.08
CA GLY A 141 11.71 15.51 -4.29
C GLY A 141 13.06 14.84 -4.52
N ASP A 142 13.31 13.67 -3.92
CA ASP A 142 14.56 12.92 -4.06
C ASP A 142 14.61 12.05 -5.34
N GLY A 143 13.49 11.96 -6.07
CA GLY A 143 13.33 11.18 -7.29
C GLY A 143 12.92 9.72 -7.04
N ILE A 144 12.74 9.30 -5.79
CA ILE A 144 12.25 7.97 -5.42
C ILE A 144 10.86 8.16 -4.80
N PRO A 145 9.78 7.70 -5.47
CA PRO A 145 8.45 7.92 -4.94
C PRO A 145 8.16 7.07 -3.71
N GLU A 146 7.41 7.61 -2.77
CA GLU A 146 6.75 6.87 -1.71
C GLU A 146 5.52 6.12 -2.25
N LEU A 147 5.22 4.98 -1.62
CA LEU A 147 3.97 4.26 -1.80
C LEU A 147 2.94 4.75 -0.78
N LEU A 148 1.88 5.37 -1.27
CA LEU A 148 0.74 5.80 -0.48
C LEU A 148 -0.39 4.78 -0.63
N LEU A 149 -0.94 4.30 0.49
CA LEU A 149 -2.15 3.49 0.52
C LEU A 149 -3.27 4.33 1.12
N GLY A 150 -4.40 4.41 0.43
CA GLY A 150 -5.48 5.28 0.85
C GLY A 150 -6.80 4.94 0.18
N ALA A 151 -7.78 5.82 0.35
CA ALA A 151 -9.10 5.66 -0.22
C ALA A 151 -9.77 7.01 -0.46
N ASN A 152 -10.80 7.03 -1.29
CA ASN A 152 -11.72 8.15 -1.39
C ASN A 152 -12.67 8.10 -0.19
N TRP A 153 -12.88 9.23 0.46
CA TRP A 153 -13.84 9.35 1.56
C TRP A 153 -15.21 9.82 1.04
N ASP A 154 -15.20 10.91 0.27
CA ASP A 154 -16.36 11.46 -0.43
C ASP A 154 -15.94 12.13 -1.74
N GLU A 155 -16.84 12.87 -2.38
CA GLU A 155 -16.53 13.60 -3.60
C GLU A 155 -15.47 14.69 -3.34
N GLY A 156 -14.24 14.39 -3.75
CA GLY A 156 -13.11 15.32 -3.69
C GLY A 156 -12.21 15.17 -2.47
N HIS A 157 -12.55 14.35 -1.47
CA HIS A 157 -11.70 14.11 -0.32
C HIS A 157 -11.07 12.72 -0.37
N THR A 158 -9.77 12.66 -0.18
CA THR A 158 -8.99 11.42 -0.15
C THR A 158 -8.21 11.33 1.15
N VAL A 159 -8.17 10.14 1.71
CA VAL A 159 -7.48 9.84 2.98
C VAL A 159 -6.34 8.89 2.72
N ILE A 160 -5.20 9.15 3.31
CA ILE A 160 -4.04 8.26 3.33
C ILE A 160 -4.05 7.49 4.64
N PHE A 161 -3.91 6.16 4.58
CA PHE A 161 -3.79 5.31 5.76
C PHE A 161 -2.36 4.86 6.01
N ASN A 162 -1.59 4.57 4.94
CA ASN A 162 -0.19 4.20 5.08
C ASN A 162 0.67 4.95 4.05
N ILE A 163 1.87 5.32 4.48
CA ILE A 163 2.95 5.78 3.60
C ILE A 163 4.14 4.87 3.85
N TYR A 164 4.71 4.34 2.77
CA TYR A 164 5.94 3.56 2.79
C TYR A 164 7.01 4.26 1.97
N ARG A 165 8.23 4.34 2.50
CA ARG A 165 9.41 4.76 1.76
C ARG A 165 10.24 3.55 1.33
N TYR A 166 10.96 3.70 0.23
CA TYR A 166 11.94 2.73 -0.22
C TYR A 166 13.27 2.92 0.50
N SER A 167 13.81 1.88 1.10
CA SER A 167 15.09 1.95 1.82
C SER A 167 16.26 1.29 1.07
N GLY A 168 16.07 0.98 -0.22
CA GLY A 168 17.05 0.23 -1.02
C GLY A 168 16.88 -1.30 -0.96
N THR A 169 16.27 -1.83 0.08
CA THR A 169 16.11 -3.28 0.27
C THR A 169 14.74 -3.69 0.82
N ARG A 170 13.94 -2.74 1.24
CA ARG A 170 12.60 -2.99 1.80
C ARG A 170 11.72 -1.74 1.74
N ALA A 171 10.42 -1.92 1.75
CA ALA A 171 9.45 -0.89 2.07
C ALA A 171 9.46 -0.65 3.59
N VAL A 172 9.62 0.59 4.01
CA VAL A 172 9.61 0.99 5.43
C VAL A 172 8.40 1.89 5.65
N ARG A 173 7.51 1.47 6.54
CA ARG A 173 6.32 2.26 6.87
C ARG A 173 6.71 3.52 7.67
N VAL A 174 6.28 4.66 7.17
CA VAL A 174 6.48 5.98 7.77
C VAL A 174 5.22 6.44 8.51
N VAL A 175 4.05 6.17 7.90
CA VAL A 175 2.75 6.59 8.41
C VAL A 175 1.86 5.37 8.62
N ASN A 176 1.12 5.37 9.72
CA ASN A 176 0.08 4.40 10.03
C ASN A 176 -1.17 5.12 10.51
N GLY A 177 -2.16 5.24 9.62
CA GLY A 177 -3.44 5.87 9.89
C GLY A 177 -4.59 4.87 10.01
N TRP A 178 -5.70 5.34 10.57
CA TRP A 178 -6.98 4.62 10.65
C TRP A 178 -8.13 5.63 10.74
N ASN A 179 -9.36 5.18 10.78
CA ASN A 179 -10.57 6.01 10.74
C ASN A 179 -10.55 7.26 11.65
N ARG A 180 -9.92 7.19 12.81
CA ARG A 180 -9.79 8.32 13.75
C ARG A 180 -8.38 8.92 13.80
N ASN A 181 -7.52 8.60 12.86
CA ASN A 181 -6.17 9.13 12.69
C ASN A 181 -5.85 9.14 11.20
N ARG A 182 -6.38 10.13 10.51
CA ARG A 182 -6.36 10.25 9.05
C ARG A 182 -5.22 11.15 8.61
N TRP A 183 -4.63 10.81 7.49
CA TRP A 183 -3.58 11.60 6.87
C TRP A 183 -4.02 12.13 5.52
N TYR A 184 -3.54 13.31 5.21
CA TYR A 184 -3.84 14.01 3.96
C TYR A 184 -2.54 14.58 3.38
N LEU A 185 -2.42 14.57 2.06
CA LEU A 185 -1.42 15.37 1.37
C LEU A 185 -2.01 16.76 1.12
N CYS A 186 -1.24 17.79 1.42
CA CYS A 186 -1.64 19.18 1.19
C CYS A 186 -1.05 19.71 -0.11
N THR A 187 -1.69 20.73 -0.68
CA THR A 187 -1.30 21.33 -1.97
C THR A 187 0.08 21.99 -1.95
N ASP A 188 0.60 22.30 -0.77
CA ASP A 188 1.95 22.83 -0.54
C ASP A 188 3.02 21.74 -0.35
N GLY A 189 2.62 20.45 -0.45
CA GLY A 189 3.46 19.28 -0.25
C GLY A 189 3.67 18.89 1.22
N SER A 190 3.02 19.55 2.17
CA SER A 190 2.99 19.12 3.56
C SER A 190 2.02 17.94 3.75
N LEU A 191 2.14 17.26 4.89
CA LEU A 191 1.21 16.22 5.33
C LEU A 191 0.41 16.74 6.53
N ALA A 192 -0.90 16.62 6.47
CA ALA A 192 -1.79 16.88 7.59
C ALA A 192 -2.20 15.55 8.24
N ASN A 193 -2.18 15.50 9.57
CA ASN A 193 -2.72 14.41 10.35
C ASN A 193 -3.89 14.93 11.19
N GLU A 194 -5.07 14.35 11.00
CA GLU A 194 -6.27 14.69 11.76
C GLU A 194 -6.66 13.51 12.63
N GLY A 195 -6.55 13.72 13.94
CA GLY A 195 -6.90 12.74 14.96
C GLY A 195 -8.12 13.14 15.76
N SER A 196 -8.83 12.15 16.32
CA SER A 196 -9.92 12.37 17.27
C SER A 196 -9.98 11.23 18.27
N SER A 197 -9.85 11.53 19.56
CA SER A 197 -10.01 10.56 20.64
C SER A 197 -11.45 10.52 21.15
N SER A 198 -12.19 11.64 21.04
CA SER A 198 -13.59 11.75 21.51
C SER A 198 -14.34 12.84 20.72
N ALA A 199 -15.58 13.11 21.09
CA ALA A 199 -16.35 14.24 20.57
C ALA A 199 -15.82 15.61 21.08
N PHE A 200 -15.01 15.59 22.13
CA PHE A 200 -14.51 16.77 22.84
C PHE A 200 -13.02 16.96 22.65
N GLU A 201 -12.36 16.07 21.90
CA GLU A 201 -10.90 16.11 21.70
C GLU A 201 -10.55 15.73 20.27
N SER A 202 -9.89 16.64 19.57
CA SER A 202 -9.36 16.44 18.23
C SER A 202 -7.99 17.10 18.10
N SER A 203 -7.17 16.55 17.21
CA SER A 203 -5.84 17.08 16.89
C SER A 203 -5.69 17.29 15.39
N TYR A 204 -4.99 18.36 15.03
CA TYR A 204 -4.65 18.72 13.65
C TYR A 204 -3.16 19.03 13.64
N SER A 205 -2.35 18.07 13.21
CA SER A 205 -0.89 18.19 13.21
C SER A 205 -0.36 18.23 11.77
N TYR A 206 0.61 19.09 11.52
CA TYR A 206 1.16 19.31 10.19
C TYR A 206 2.64 18.98 10.16
N TYR A 207 3.06 18.35 9.08
CA TYR A 207 4.41 17.83 8.92
C TYR A 207 4.96 18.13 7.54
N ARG A 208 6.28 18.29 7.47
CA ARG A 208 7.03 18.18 6.23
C ARG A 208 7.68 16.81 6.17
N TYR A 209 7.48 16.15 5.04
CA TYR A 209 8.22 14.93 4.76
C TYR A 209 9.56 15.30 4.13
N THR A 210 10.66 14.83 4.67
CA THR A 210 12.01 15.14 4.20
C THR A 210 12.96 14.00 4.53
N SER A 211 13.69 13.49 3.54
CA SER A 211 14.68 12.42 3.71
C SER A 211 14.12 11.17 4.40
N GLY A 212 12.87 10.85 4.10
CA GLY A 212 12.21 9.65 4.64
C GLY A 212 11.66 9.79 6.06
N GLU A 213 11.60 11.02 6.62
CA GLU A 213 11.13 11.29 7.98
C GLU A 213 10.11 12.43 8.01
N LEU A 214 9.24 12.38 9.02
CA LEU A 214 8.27 13.45 9.30
C LEU A 214 8.90 14.49 10.21
N GLN A 215 8.98 15.73 9.75
CA GLN A 215 9.36 16.90 10.53
C GLN A 215 8.11 17.66 10.95
N HIS A 216 7.85 17.72 12.25
CA HIS A 216 6.72 18.46 12.81
C HIS A 216 6.83 19.96 12.46
N LEU A 217 5.74 20.56 12.05
CA LEU A 217 5.62 22.00 11.76
C LEU A 217 4.83 22.71 12.85
N GLU A 218 3.58 22.35 13.02
CA GLU A 218 2.67 22.94 14.00
C GLU A 218 1.51 22.00 14.30
N THR A 219 0.88 22.16 15.47
CA THR A 219 -0.29 21.37 15.90
C THR A 219 -1.34 22.28 16.53
N LEU A 220 -2.59 22.04 16.16
CA LEU A 220 -3.78 22.52 16.86
C LEU A 220 -4.43 21.36 17.61
N LEU A 221 -4.85 21.64 18.84
CA LEU A 221 -5.69 20.75 19.62
C LEU A 221 -7.04 21.43 19.88
N TYR A 222 -8.10 20.69 19.71
CA TYR A 222 -9.42 21.05 20.18
C TYR A 222 -9.69 20.27 21.47
N LEU A 223 -9.83 20.96 22.59
CA LEU A 223 -10.04 20.38 23.91
C LEU A 223 -11.20 21.12 24.59
N ASP A 224 -12.42 20.61 24.43
CA ASP A 224 -13.60 21.17 25.08
C ASP A 224 -13.79 20.52 26.45
N ASP A 225 -13.34 21.17 27.49
CA ASP A 225 -13.47 20.73 28.88
C ASP A 225 -14.76 21.25 29.58
N GLY A 226 -15.62 21.97 28.84
CA GLY A 226 -16.83 22.56 29.34
C GLY A 226 -16.62 23.77 30.25
N SER A 227 -15.39 24.33 30.34
CA SER A 227 -15.07 25.48 31.20
C SER A 227 -15.56 26.82 30.64
N GLY A 228 -15.96 26.84 29.34
CA GLY A 228 -16.40 28.05 28.63
C GLY A 228 -15.26 28.95 28.14
N GLY A 229 -14.01 28.51 28.25
CA GLY A 229 -12.85 29.10 27.60
C GLY A 229 -12.75 28.75 26.13
N SER A 230 -11.70 29.22 25.42
CA SER A 230 -11.41 28.77 24.09
C SER A 230 -10.98 27.29 24.15
N PRO A 231 -11.62 26.37 23.38
CA PRO A 231 -11.21 24.98 23.33
C PRO A 231 -9.95 24.76 22.50
N TRP A 232 -9.42 25.78 21.82
CA TRP A 232 -8.30 25.65 20.92
C TRP A 232 -6.96 25.94 21.61
N CYS A 233 -6.01 25.03 21.39
CA CYS A 233 -4.62 25.15 21.80
C CYS A 233 -3.70 24.94 20.62
N TYR A 234 -2.53 25.61 20.62
CA TYR A 234 -1.58 25.62 19.53
C TYR A 234 -0.15 25.38 20.01
N SER A 235 0.63 24.64 19.22
CA SER A 235 2.06 24.42 19.44
C SER A 235 2.83 24.33 18.12
N VAL A 236 4.07 24.84 18.12
CA VAL A 236 5.07 24.62 17.04
C VAL A 236 6.20 23.70 17.47
N THR A 237 6.16 23.19 18.71
CA THR A 237 7.25 22.42 19.29
C THR A 237 6.93 20.93 19.43
N THR A 238 5.66 20.57 19.51
CA THR A 238 5.23 19.19 19.72
C THR A 238 3.86 18.92 19.11
N ASP A 239 3.67 17.68 18.67
CA ASP A 239 2.40 17.11 18.25
C ASP A 239 1.70 16.29 19.36
N GLN A 240 2.33 16.20 20.54
CA GLN A 240 1.83 15.41 21.66
C GLN A 240 1.47 16.28 22.85
N TYR A 241 0.24 16.11 23.34
CA TYR A 241 -0.20 16.73 24.58
C TYR A 241 0.36 15.97 25.79
N VAL A 242 1.66 16.17 26.07
CA VAL A 242 2.34 15.57 27.23
C VAL A 242 2.35 16.53 28.42
N ASN A 243 2.55 17.83 28.16
CA ASN A 243 2.56 18.87 29.16
C ASN A 243 1.79 20.11 28.65
N SER A 244 0.94 20.68 29.48
CA SER A 244 0.17 21.88 29.15
C SER A 244 1.04 23.11 28.82
N GLY A 245 2.32 23.13 29.19
CA GLY A 245 3.26 24.21 28.89
C GLY A 245 3.76 24.25 27.45
N ASP A 246 3.57 23.16 26.68
CA ASP A 246 3.97 23.07 25.27
C ASP A 246 2.92 23.67 24.33
N PHE A 247 1.71 23.90 24.83
CA PHE A 247 0.59 24.46 24.09
C PHE A 247 0.11 25.76 24.75
N HIS A 248 -0.31 26.70 23.94
CA HIS A 248 -0.97 27.92 24.42
C HIS A 248 -2.37 28.07 23.80
N SER A 249 -3.28 28.67 24.54
CA SER A 249 -4.65 28.90 24.07
C SER A 249 -4.65 29.88 22.90
N VAL A 250 -5.45 29.60 21.89
CA VAL A 250 -5.69 30.44 20.72
C VAL A 250 -7.19 30.61 20.52
N THR A 251 -7.58 31.66 19.79
CA THR A 251 -8.97 31.87 19.38
C THR A 251 -9.36 30.94 18.24
N GLU A 252 -10.64 30.73 18.03
CA GLU A 252 -11.16 29.96 16.87
C GLU A 252 -10.70 30.56 15.53
N ALA A 253 -10.65 31.91 15.43
CA ALA A 253 -10.17 32.58 14.23
C ALA A 253 -8.67 32.31 13.95
N GLU A 254 -7.83 32.25 14.98
CA GLU A 254 -6.41 31.87 14.84
C GLU A 254 -6.26 30.41 14.48
N ALA A 255 -7.05 29.53 15.10
CA ALA A 255 -7.06 28.10 14.74
C ALA A 255 -7.48 27.89 13.28
N THR A 256 -8.55 28.54 12.83
CA THR A 256 -9.00 28.52 11.44
C THR A 256 -7.91 29.02 10.48
N ALA A 257 -7.23 30.12 10.83
CA ALA A 257 -6.14 30.65 10.01
C ALA A 257 -4.93 29.71 9.90
N VAL A 258 -4.71 28.85 10.89
CA VAL A 258 -3.70 27.77 10.79
C VAL A 258 -4.19 26.67 9.84
N MET A 259 -5.41 26.17 10.01
CA MET A 259 -5.99 25.12 9.16
C MET A 259 -6.05 25.55 7.69
N ASP A 260 -6.39 26.81 7.41
CA ASP A 260 -6.50 27.35 6.05
C ASP A 260 -5.18 27.37 5.26
N LYS A 261 -4.02 27.23 5.95
CA LYS A 261 -2.72 27.10 5.27
C LYS A 261 -2.60 25.75 4.55
N TYR A 262 -3.32 24.72 5.02
CA TYR A 262 -3.12 23.32 4.66
C TYR A 262 -4.31 22.77 3.89
N THR A 263 -4.47 23.24 2.66
CA THR A 263 -5.53 22.74 1.77
C THR A 263 -5.21 21.33 1.31
N HIS A 264 -6.11 20.38 1.56
CA HIS A 264 -5.94 18.99 1.15
C HIS A 264 -5.96 18.85 -0.37
N GLU A 265 -5.02 18.06 -0.91
CA GLU A 265 -4.98 17.65 -2.32
C GLU A 265 -5.92 16.44 -2.52
N THR A 266 -6.68 16.43 -3.61
CA THR A 266 -7.45 15.23 -4.02
C THR A 266 -6.52 14.29 -4.78
N LEU A 267 -6.32 13.07 -4.26
CA LEU A 267 -5.44 12.07 -4.83
C LEU A 267 -6.20 11.08 -5.70
N ALA A 268 -5.59 10.64 -6.81
CA ALA A 268 -6.13 9.62 -7.68
C ALA A 268 -5.50 8.25 -7.37
N PHE A 269 -6.09 7.50 -6.44
CA PHE A 269 -5.63 6.16 -6.12
C PHE A 269 -5.96 5.17 -7.23
N THR A 270 -5.01 4.29 -7.56
CA THR A 270 -5.24 3.10 -8.38
C THR A 270 -5.91 2.05 -7.48
N PRO A 271 -7.14 1.59 -7.80
CA PRO A 271 -7.85 0.63 -6.97
C PRO A 271 -7.05 -0.67 -6.78
N PHE A 272 -7.16 -1.29 -5.59
CA PHE A 272 -6.71 -2.67 -5.42
C PHE A 272 -7.54 -3.60 -6.30
N VAL A 273 -6.87 -4.55 -6.94
CA VAL A 273 -7.49 -5.51 -7.87
C VAL A 273 -8.01 -6.70 -7.05
N VAL A 274 -9.11 -6.53 -6.31
CA VAL A 274 -9.79 -7.60 -5.56
C VAL A 274 -11.25 -7.25 -5.34
#